data_944deca70d14749855c14c52782d4dc3
#
_entry.id   944deca70d14749855c14c52782d4dc3
#
_cell.length_a   1.000
_cell.length_b   1.000
_cell.length_c   1.000
_cell.angle_alpha   90.00
_cell.angle_beta   90.00
_cell.angle_gamma   90.00
#
_symmetry.space_group_name_H-M   'P 1'
#
loop_
_entity.id
_entity.type
_entity.pdbx_description
1 polymer ?
#
loop_
_entity_poly.entity_id
_entity_poly.type
_entity_poly.pdbx_seq_one_letter_code
_entity_poly.pdbx_strand_id
1 'polypeptide(L)'
;GLKIWMLLVLAGALFVFGCICDNWYFTERAPMKIQEFVWWYAPKFVTMRNGLFYGSFYLALGLWFSRKTWCMPVLLSLGGSVLFLALMYKEVATCFNTNMVFTAAPAAVCLTELAMRFRGGYSRFFVTLREMSEWVYFSHFYFFYFFSWTVKWNPLPLTEQNIKLCIFVPMLLFALLVSMMSHRESGRWLRKFI
;
A
#
# COMPACT_ATOMS: atom_id res chain seq x y z
N GLY A 1 -22.74 -12.14 14.81
CA GLY A 1 -21.51 -11.45 14.39
C GLY A 1 -21.77 -10.46 13.27
N LEU A 2 -20.96 -9.41 13.17
CA LEU A 2 -21.03 -8.43 12.09
C LEU A 2 -20.94 -9.13 10.73
N LYS A 3 -21.87 -8.81 9.83
CA LYS A 3 -21.83 -9.33 8.46
C LYS A 3 -20.65 -8.69 7.73
N ILE A 4 -19.92 -9.45 6.89
CA ILE A 4 -18.69 -9.00 6.21
C ILE A 4 -18.89 -7.72 5.39
N TRP A 5 -20.07 -7.54 4.80
CA TRP A 5 -20.37 -6.32 4.04
C TRP A 5 -20.44 -5.07 4.93
N MET A 6 -20.90 -5.21 6.20
CA MET A 6 -20.92 -4.09 7.16
C MET A 6 -19.47 -3.67 7.51
N LEU A 7 -18.60 -4.66 7.65
CA LEU A 7 -17.18 -4.43 7.90
C LEU A 7 -16.51 -3.71 6.73
N LEU A 8 -16.84 -4.10 5.48
CA LEU A 8 -16.38 -3.43 4.28
C LEU A 8 -16.88 -1.99 4.18
N VAL A 9 -18.17 -1.76 4.48
CA VAL A 9 -18.74 -0.41 4.45
C VAL A 9 -18.07 0.48 5.49
N LEU A 10 -17.90 -0.01 6.72
CA LEU A 10 -17.23 0.75 7.78
C LEU A 10 -15.77 1.04 7.43
N ALA A 11 -15.02 0.03 7.00
CA ALA A 11 -13.62 0.18 6.61
C ALA A 11 -13.47 1.05 5.36
N GLY A 12 -14.41 0.98 4.41
CA GLY A 12 -14.47 1.85 3.24
C GLY A 12 -14.74 3.31 3.62
N ALA A 13 -15.65 3.55 4.57
CA ALA A 13 -15.91 4.89 5.08
C ALA A 13 -14.66 5.48 5.78
N LEU A 14 -13.96 4.68 6.59
CA LEU A 14 -12.70 5.09 7.22
C LEU A 14 -11.62 5.37 6.19
N PHE A 15 -11.50 4.55 5.14
CA PHE A 15 -10.56 4.76 4.04
C PHE A 15 -10.85 6.07 3.30
N VAL A 16 -12.10 6.32 2.90
CA VAL A 16 -12.51 7.57 2.23
C VAL A 16 -12.23 8.78 3.12
N PHE A 17 -12.58 8.69 4.39
CA PHE A 17 -12.28 9.75 5.36
C PHE A 17 -10.77 10.00 5.48
N GLY A 18 -9.96 8.94 5.58
CA GLY A 18 -8.50 9.05 5.59
C GLY A 18 -7.95 9.71 4.32
N CYS A 19 -8.46 9.33 3.14
CA CYS A 19 -8.09 9.94 1.86
C CYS A 19 -8.43 11.45 1.82
N ILE A 20 -9.60 11.85 2.31
CA ILE A 20 -9.99 13.27 2.37
C ILE A 20 -9.04 14.04 3.28
N CYS A 21 -8.73 13.50 4.45
CA CYS A 21 -7.87 14.16 5.43
C CYS A 21 -6.38 14.21 5.04
N ASP A 22 -5.90 13.23 4.27
CA ASP A 22 -4.51 13.16 3.79
C ASP A 22 -4.29 13.92 2.49
N ASN A 23 -5.35 14.24 1.75
CA ASN A 23 -5.28 14.87 0.45
C ASN A 23 -5.50 16.39 0.55
N TRP A 24 -4.40 17.13 0.60
CA TRP A 24 -4.38 18.59 0.70
C TRP A 24 -5.13 19.27 -0.46
N TYR A 25 -5.10 18.71 -1.64
CA TYR A 25 -5.80 19.26 -2.81
C TYR A 25 -7.31 19.35 -2.62
N PHE A 26 -7.92 18.31 -2.01
CA PHE A 26 -9.34 18.33 -1.67
C PHE A 26 -9.61 19.20 -0.44
N THR A 27 -8.73 19.13 0.56
CA THR A 27 -8.90 19.92 1.78
C THR A 27 -8.88 21.41 1.51
N GLU A 28 -7.95 21.91 0.70
CA GLU A 28 -7.86 23.33 0.35
C GLU A 28 -9.06 23.86 -0.46
N ARG A 29 -9.74 22.98 -1.20
CA ARG A 29 -10.93 23.30 -2.00
C ARG A 29 -12.24 23.02 -1.27
N ALA A 30 -12.18 22.38 -0.13
CA ALA A 30 -13.35 22.09 0.68
C ALA A 30 -13.93 23.37 1.32
N PRO A 31 -15.21 23.39 1.69
CA PRO A 31 -15.76 24.48 2.49
C PRO A 31 -14.97 24.70 3.78
N MET A 32 -14.84 25.97 4.22
CA MET A 32 -14.01 26.38 5.35
C MET A 32 -14.25 25.54 6.61
N LYS A 33 -15.50 25.21 6.93
CA LYS A 33 -15.85 24.35 8.07
C LYS A 33 -15.25 22.95 8.00
N ILE A 34 -15.13 22.40 6.79
CA ILE A 34 -14.50 21.09 6.56
C ILE A 34 -12.98 21.22 6.72
N GLN A 35 -12.39 22.31 6.20
CA GLN A 35 -10.98 22.59 6.38
C GLN A 35 -10.64 22.71 7.87
N GLU A 36 -11.36 23.52 8.63
CA GLU A 36 -11.19 23.69 10.07
C GLU A 36 -11.28 22.37 10.83
N PHE A 37 -12.28 21.54 10.47
CA PHE A 37 -12.43 20.20 11.05
C PHE A 37 -11.23 19.30 10.74
N VAL A 38 -10.77 19.24 9.50
CA VAL A 38 -9.61 18.42 9.10
C VAL A 38 -8.34 18.91 9.81
N TRP A 39 -8.10 20.22 9.85
CA TRP A 39 -6.94 20.81 10.52
C TRP A 39 -6.94 20.57 12.03
N TRP A 40 -8.12 20.53 12.65
CA TRP A 40 -8.26 20.21 14.07
C TRP A 40 -8.09 18.72 14.35
N TYR A 41 -8.59 17.85 13.44
CA TYR A 41 -8.65 16.41 13.65
C TYR A 41 -7.38 15.68 13.23
N ALA A 42 -6.85 15.99 12.05
CA ALA A 42 -5.71 15.27 11.47
C ALA A 42 -4.47 15.20 12.38
N PRO A 43 -4.05 16.25 13.09
CA PRO A 43 -2.88 16.19 13.97
C PRO A 43 -3.02 15.22 15.14
N LYS A 44 -4.26 14.89 15.55
CA LYS A 44 -4.51 13.98 16.68
C LYS A 44 -4.15 12.53 16.39
N PHE A 45 -4.09 12.16 15.12
CA PHE A 45 -3.75 10.80 14.69
C PHE A 45 -2.33 10.67 14.18
N VAL A 46 -1.49 11.69 14.37
CA VAL A 46 -0.09 11.74 13.88
C VAL A 46 0.00 11.62 12.35
N THR A 47 -0.77 10.69 11.77
CA THR A 47 -0.93 10.50 10.32
C THR A 47 -2.20 9.71 10.04
N MET A 48 -2.94 10.09 9.00
CA MET A 48 -4.11 9.33 8.52
C MET A 48 -3.73 8.05 7.77
N ARG A 49 -2.44 7.85 7.52
CA ARG A 49 -1.89 6.66 6.84
C ARG A 49 -1.73 5.45 7.77
N ASN A 50 -2.31 5.52 8.96
CA ASN A 50 -2.20 4.44 9.94
C ASN A 50 -3.08 3.23 9.55
N GLY A 51 -2.87 2.11 10.26
CA GLY A 51 -3.61 0.88 10.03
C GLY A 51 -5.13 1.02 10.20
N LEU A 52 -5.60 2.03 10.96
CA LEU A 52 -7.03 2.24 11.18
C LEU A 52 -7.73 2.73 9.91
N PHE A 53 -7.21 3.73 9.22
CA PHE A 53 -7.87 4.33 8.06
C PHE A 53 -7.53 3.62 6.76
N TYR A 54 -6.28 3.21 6.58
CA TYR A 54 -5.79 2.60 5.35
C TYR A 54 -5.77 1.07 5.42
N GLY A 55 -5.12 0.51 6.42
CA GLY A 55 -4.94 -0.94 6.56
C GLY A 55 -6.23 -1.70 6.79
N SER A 56 -7.18 -1.15 7.58
CA SER A 56 -8.46 -1.79 7.87
C SER A 56 -9.28 -2.09 6.60
N PHE A 57 -9.23 -1.20 5.61
CA PHE A 57 -9.93 -1.39 4.35
C PHE A 57 -9.37 -2.58 3.57
N TYR A 58 -8.06 -2.67 3.41
CA TYR A 58 -7.43 -3.77 2.68
C TYR A 58 -7.55 -5.12 3.41
N LEU A 59 -7.53 -5.10 4.74
CA LEU A 59 -7.81 -6.31 5.54
C LEU A 59 -9.25 -6.78 5.35
N ALA A 60 -10.22 -5.87 5.42
CA ALA A 60 -11.63 -6.18 5.18
C ALA A 60 -11.87 -6.67 3.75
N LEU A 61 -11.18 -6.06 2.78
CA LEU A 61 -11.21 -6.45 1.37
C LEU A 61 -10.63 -7.86 1.19
N GLY A 62 -9.49 -8.17 1.78
CA GLY A 62 -8.88 -9.50 1.75
C GLY A 62 -9.79 -10.57 2.36
N LEU A 63 -10.43 -10.25 3.50
CA LEU A 63 -11.40 -11.13 4.14
C LEU A 63 -12.66 -11.34 3.26
N TRP A 64 -13.11 -10.32 2.56
CA TRP A 64 -14.22 -10.44 1.61
C TRP A 64 -13.82 -11.33 0.43
N PHE A 65 -12.64 -11.14 -0.17
CA PHE A 65 -12.13 -11.97 -1.25
C PHE A 65 -11.98 -13.44 -0.85
N SER A 66 -11.57 -13.71 0.39
CA SER A 66 -11.42 -15.10 0.89
C SER A 66 -12.76 -15.85 1.00
N ARG A 67 -13.88 -15.13 1.10
CA ARG A 67 -15.22 -15.69 1.22
C ARG A 67 -16.08 -15.56 -0.03
N LYS A 68 -15.62 -14.82 -1.01
CA LYS A 68 -16.33 -14.56 -2.26
C LYS A 68 -16.35 -15.81 -3.13
N THR A 69 -17.54 -16.19 -3.60
CA THR A 69 -17.76 -17.36 -4.46
C THR A 69 -17.83 -17.04 -5.96
N TRP A 70 -18.05 -15.78 -6.31
CA TRP A 70 -18.16 -15.32 -7.68
C TRP A 70 -16.90 -14.56 -8.14
N CYS A 71 -16.59 -14.61 -9.44
CA CYS A 71 -15.46 -13.89 -10.04
C CYS A 71 -15.95 -12.84 -11.02
N MET A 72 -15.33 -11.67 -11.02
CA MET A 72 -15.61 -10.62 -11.99
C MET A 72 -15.19 -11.07 -13.41
N PRO A 73 -15.86 -10.72 -14.51
CA PRO A 73 -15.40 -11.04 -15.87
C PRO A 73 -13.96 -10.56 -16.13
N VAL A 74 -13.16 -11.37 -16.87
CA VAL A 74 -11.72 -11.08 -17.11
C VAL A 74 -11.53 -9.71 -17.76
N LEU A 75 -12.34 -9.43 -18.80
CA LEU A 75 -12.26 -8.15 -19.51
C LEU A 75 -12.55 -6.96 -18.58
N LEU A 76 -13.51 -7.12 -17.67
CA LEU A 76 -13.84 -6.07 -16.70
C LEU A 76 -12.72 -5.89 -15.67
N SER A 77 -12.11 -6.97 -15.19
CA SER A 77 -10.98 -6.90 -14.27
C SER A 77 -9.74 -6.30 -14.93
N LEU A 78 -9.45 -6.68 -16.18
CA LEU A 78 -8.32 -6.13 -16.92
C LEU A 78 -8.54 -4.66 -17.28
N GLY A 79 -9.68 -4.34 -17.88
CA GLY A 79 -10.03 -2.97 -18.26
C GLY A 79 -10.10 -2.06 -17.03
N GLY A 80 -10.70 -2.54 -15.95
CA GLY A 80 -10.73 -1.83 -14.66
C GLY A 80 -9.34 -1.62 -14.09
N SER A 81 -8.44 -2.61 -14.15
CA SER A 81 -7.05 -2.45 -13.68
C SER A 81 -6.33 -1.35 -14.46
N VAL A 82 -6.40 -1.37 -15.78
CA VAL A 82 -5.76 -0.36 -16.64
C VAL A 82 -6.35 1.03 -16.35
N LEU A 83 -7.67 1.15 -16.31
CA LEU A 83 -8.37 2.40 -16.05
C LEU A 83 -7.98 2.98 -14.69
N PHE A 84 -8.10 2.20 -13.61
CA PHE A 84 -7.85 2.69 -12.27
C PHE A 84 -6.37 2.94 -11.98
N LEU A 85 -5.44 2.19 -12.61
CA LEU A 85 -4.01 2.51 -12.55
C LEU A 85 -3.70 3.83 -13.28
N ALA A 86 -4.30 4.08 -14.44
CA ALA A 86 -4.15 5.35 -15.16
C ALA A 86 -4.73 6.53 -14.35
N LEU A 87 -5.91 6.34 -13.74
CA LEU A 87 -6.52 7.34 -12.86
C LEU A 87 -5.67 7.57 -11.60
N MET A 88 -5.10 6.52 -11.01
CA MET A 88 -4.18 6.61 -9.88
C MET A 88 -2.94 7.42 -10.24
N TYR A 89 -2.34 7.16 -11.40
CA TYR A 89 -1.22 7.95 -11.89
C TYR A 89 -1.59 9.44 -12.03
N LYS A 90 -2.76 9.73 -12.63
CA LYS A 90 -3.26 11.10 -12.77
C LYS A 90 -3.53 11.75 -11.42
N GLU A 91 -4.13 11.02 -10.47
CA GLU A 91 -4.41 11.51 -9.11
C GLU A 91 -3.11 11.86 -8.40
N VAL A 92 -2.10 10.98 -8.42
CA VAL A 92 -0.78 11.23 -7.82
C VAL A 92 -0.07 12.41 -8.48
N ALA A 93 -0.16 12.55 -9.80
CA ALA A 93 0.45 13.67 -10.53
C ALA A 93 -0.22 15.02 -10.25
N THR A 94 -1.53 15.01 -9.92
CA THR A 94 -2.31 16.24 -9.68
C THR A 94 -2.29 16.66 -8.20
N CYS A 95 -2.27 15.68 -7.30
CA CYS A 95 -2.34 15.87 -5.86
C CYS A 95 -0.94 15.77 -5.25
N PHE A 96 -0.24 16.91 -5.17
CA PHE A 96 1.07 16.98 -4.53
C PHE A 96 1.02 16.44 -3.09
N ASN A 97 1.97 15.57 -2.72
CA ASN A 97 2.14 14.97 -1.39
C ASN A 97 1.03 14.03 -0.91
N THR A 98 0.23 13.47 -1.82
CA THR A 98 -0.81 12.51 -1.46
C THR A 98 -0.22 11.10 -1.36
N ASN A 99 -0.34 10.46 -0.19
CA ASN A 99 0.05 9.05 -0.03
C ASN A 99 -1.17 8.13 0.09
N MET A 100 -2.34 8.69 0.32
CA MET A 100 -3.61 7.97 0.25
C MET A 100 -4.35 8.41 -1.00
N VAL A 101 -4.54 7.46 -1.91
CA VAL A 101 -5.10 7.68 -3.25
C VAL A 101 -6.45 6.98 -3.34
N PHE A 102 -7.50 7.71 -3.70
CA PHE A 102 -8.86 7.14 -3.80
C PHE A 102 -8.94 6.01 -4.81
N THR A 103 -8.28 6.19 -5.96
CA THR A 103 -8.30 5.22 -7.06
C THR A 103 -7.49 3.96 -6.78
N ALA A 104 -6.67 3.93 -5.71
CA ALA A 104 -5.96 2.73 -5.27
C ALA A 104 -6.90 1.60 -4.82
N ALA A 105 -8.04 1.94 -4.19
CA ALA A 105 -9.00 0.94 -3.73
C ALA A 105 -9.64 0.14 -4.89
N PRO A 106 -10.26 0.76 -5.89
CA PRO A 106 -10.80 0.02 -7.03
C PRO A 106 -9.70 -0.64 -7.89
N ALA A 107 -8.50 -0.06 -8.00
CA ALA A 107 -7.37 -0.70 -8.64
C ALA A 107 -7.00 -2.00 -7.93
N ALA A 108 -6.91 -1.99 -6.59
CA ALA A 108 -6.61 -3.18 -5.79
C ALA A 108 -7.69 -4.28 -5.98
N VAL A 109 -8.97 -3.92 -6.05
CA VAL A 109 -10.05 -4.88 -6.33
C VAL A 109 -9.84 -5.55 -7.68
N CYS A 110 -9.64 -4.78 -8.75
CA CYS A 110 -9.46 -5.30 -10.10
C CYS A 110 -8.20 -6.16 -10.23
N LEU A 111 -7.07 -5.72 -9.66
CA LEU A 111 -5.81 -6.47 -9.66
C LEU A 111 -5.91 -7.77 -8.87
N THR A 112 -6.59 -7.76 -7.72
CA THR A 112 -6.80 -8.97 -6.92
C THR A 112 -7.67 -9.97 -7.68
N GLU A 113 -8.72 -9.53 -8.37
CA GLU A 113 -9.55 -10.39 -9.24
C GLU A 113 -8.72 -11.04 -10.35
N LEU A 114 -7.82 -10.29 -10.98
CA LEU A 114 -6.89 -10.85 -11.95
C LEU A 114 -5.93 -11.85 -11.32
N ALA A 115 -5.31 -11.49 -10.20
CA ALA A 115 -4.36 -12.34 -9.49
C ALA A 115 -4.97 -13.68 -9.05
N MET A 116 -6.21 -13.69 -8.57
CA MET A 116 -6.93 -14.90 -8.16
C MET A 116 -7.20 -15.87 -9.31
N ARG A 117 -7.14 -15.41 -10.56
CA ARG A 117 -7.31 -16.25 -11.76
C ARG A 117 -6.03 -16.92 -12.20
N PHE A 118 -4.88 -16.34 -11.88
CA PHE A 118 -3.60 -16.98 -12.09
C PHE A 118 -3.46 -18.16 -11.12
N ARG A 119 -4.09 -19.28 -11.48
CA ARG A 119 -3.83 -20.59 -10.84
C ARG A 119 -2.45 -21.10 -11.26
N GLY A 120 -1.44 -20.25 -11.20
CA GLY A 120 -0.06 -20.68 -11.30
C GLY A 120 0.19 -21.66 -10.16
N GLY A 121 0.61 -22.88 -10.48
CA GLY A 121 0.97 -23.86 -9.47
C GLY A 121 1.93 -23.22 -8.46
N TYR A 122 2.04 -23.82 -7.28
CA TYR A 122 2.90 -23.40 -6.18
C TYR A 122 4.36 -23.35 -6.67
N SER A 123 4.68 -22.28 -7.42
CA SER A 123 6.04 -22.04 -7.91
C SER A 123 6.83 -21.42 -6.77
N ARG A 124 8.04 -21.92 -6.54
CA ARG A 124 8.99 -21.31 -5.59
C ARG A 124 9.14 -19.81 -5.83
N PHE A 125 9.00 -19.36 -7.06
CA PHE A 125 9.03 -17.96 -7.43
C PHE A 125 7.96 -17.12 -6.72
N PHE A 126 6.69 -17.57 -6.70
CA PHE A 126 5.61 -16.84 -6.02
C PHE A 126 5.76 -16.85 -4.51
N VAL A 127 6.27 -17.93 -3.93
CA VAL A 127 6.58 -17.99 -2.50
C VAL A 127 7.67 -16.96 -2.16
N THR A 128 8.75 -16.93 -2.95
CA THR A 128 9.84 -15.95 -2.78
C THR A 128 9.34 -14.52 -2.92
N LEU A 129 8.51 -14.23 -3.93
CA LEU A 129 7.93 -12.88 -4.11
C LEU A 129 7.07 -12.44 -2.91
N ARG A 130 6.27 -13.35 -2.36
CA ARG A 130 5.46 -13.06 -1.17
C ARG A 130 6.37 -12.72 0.02
N GLU A 131 7.34 -13.58 0.32
CA GLU A 131 8.29 -13.36 1.40
C GLU A 131 9.09 -12.06 1.20
N MET A 132 9.52 -11.77 -0.03
CA MET A 132 10.17 -10.49 -0.35
C MET A 132 9.26 -9.31 -0.05
N SER A 133 7.97 -9.38 -0.43
CA SER A 133 7.04 -8.27 -0.18
C SER A 133 6.85 -8.01 1.32
N GLU A 134 6.82 -9.06 2.13
CA GLU A 134 6.75 -8.95 3.59
C GLU A 134 8.02 -8.29 4.15
N TRP A 135 9.20 -8.72 3.71
CA TRP A 135 10.47 -8.12 4.12
C TRP A 135 10.63 -6.67 3.66
N VAL A 136 10.19 -6.34 2.45
CA VAL A 136 10.12 -4.94 1.97
C VAL A 136 9.24 -4.11 2.90
N TYR A 137 8.06 -4.63 3.25
CA TYR A 137 7.13 -3.93 4.13
C TYR A 137 7.73 -3.66 5.51
N PHE A 138 8.41 -4.64 6.13
CA PHE A 138 9.02 -4.45 7.45
C PHE A 138 10.28 -3.58 7.41
N SER A 139 11.07 -3.66 6.34
CA SER A 139 12.37 -2.98 6.28
C SER A 139 12.32 -1.57 5.71
N HIS A 140 11.26 -1.17 4.97
CA HIS A 140 11.22 0.11 4.25
C HIS A 140 11.42 1.33 5.17
N PHE A 141 10.89 1.30 6.38
CA PHE A 141 11.09 2.38 7.35
C PHE A 141 12.56 2.51 7.77
N TYR A 142 13.23 1.38 8.03
CA TYR A 142 14.64 1.38 8.42
C TYR A 142 15.53 1.93 7.31
N PHE A 143 15.31 1.49 6.05
CA PHE A 143 16.04 2.00 4.90
C PHE A 143 15.77 3.50 4.68
N PHE A 144 14.52 3.92 4.80
CA PHE A 144 14.15 5.33 4.67
C PHE A 144 14.82 6.20 5.75
N TYR A 145 14.78 5.80 7.01
CA TYR A 145 15.40 6.55 8.10
C TYR A 145 16.92 6.55 7.98
N PHE A 146 17.53 5.39 7.72
CA PHE A 146 18.98 5.27 7.53
C PHE A 146 19.46 6.17 6.40
N PHE A 147 18.79 6.15 5.25
CA PHE A 147 19.17 6.97 4.10
C PHE A 147 18.94 8.46 4.36
N SER A 148 17.83 8.83 4.96
CA SER A 148 17.54 10.23 5.33
C SER A 148 18.59 10.76 6.32
N TRP A 149 19.01 9.93 7.26
CA TRP A 149 20.10 10.27 8.18
C TRP A 149 21.43 10.44 7.46
N THR A 150 21.78 9.52 6.56
CA THR A 150 23.02 9.56 5.77
C THR A 150 23.12 10.80 4.87
N VAL A 151 22.01 11.14 4.19
CA VAL A 151 21.93 12.34 3.33
C VAL A 151 22.05 13.63 4.14
N LYS A 152 21.51 13.64 5.36
CA LYS A 152 21.63 14.82 6.25
C LYS A 152 23.09 15.09 6.65
N TRP A 153 23.90 14.05 6.83
CA TRP A 153 25.32 14.16 7.22
C TRP A 153 26.27 14.35 6.03
N ASN A 154 25.92 13.82 4.86
CA ASN A 154 26.67 13.96 3.62
C ASN A 154 25.72 14.40 2.51
N PRO A 155 25.53 15.72 2.28
CA PRO A 155 24.65 16.21 1.23
C PRO A 155 25.21 15.82 -0.14
N LEU A 156 24.80 14.66 -0.63
CA LEU A 156 25.08 14.23 -2.00
C LEU A 156 24.21 15.08 -2.95
N PRO A 157 24.75 15.55 -4.07
CA PRO A 157 24.01 16.29 -5.09
C PRO A 157 23.11 15.33 -5.90
N LEU A 158 22.20 14.64 -5.20
CA LEU A 158 21.27 13.68 -5.79
C LEU A 158 19.93 14.36 -6.06
N THR A 159 19.38 14.12 -7.23
CA THR A 159 17.98 14.49 -7.50
C THR A 159 17.04 13.65 -6.65
N GLU A 160 15.85 14.15 -6.38
CA GLU A 160 14.83 13.43 -5.57
C GLU A 160 14.53 12.02 -6.12
N GLN A 161 14.56 11.85 -7.45
CA GLN A 161 14.37 10.55 -8.10
C GLN A 161 15.51 9.58 -7.81
N ASN A 162 16.76 10.07 -7.84
CA ASN A 162 17.95 9.24 -7.54
C ASN A 162 17.95 8.82 -6.07
N ILE A 163 17.49 9.69 -5.16
CA ILE A 163 17.32 9.35 -3.73
C ILE A 163 16.34 8.18 -3.56
N LYS A 164 15.19 8.24 -4.23
CA LYS A 164 14.19 7.16 -4.18
C LYS A 164 14.76 5.83 -4.70
N LEU A 165 15.52 5.85 -5.77
CA LEU A 165 16.20 4.66 -6.32
C LEU A 165 17.26 4.11 -5.37
N CYS A 166 18.07 4.99 -4.76
CA CYS A 166 19.09 4.60 -3.78
C CYS A 166 18.51 3.96 -2.51
N ILE A 167 17.25 4.24 -2.17
CA ILE A 167 16.56 3.56 -1.07
C ILE A 167 15.95 2.24 -1.55
N PHE A 168 15.28 2.27 -2.70
CA PHE A 168 14.48 1.15 -3.19
C PHE A 168 15.34 -0.06 -3.59
N VAL A 169 16.44 0.16 -4.30
CA VAL A 169 17.31 -0.93 -4.78
C VAL A 169 17.95 -1.72 -3.64
N PRO A 170 18.62 -1.11 -2.64
CA PRO A 170 19.15 -1.86 -1.50
C PRO A 170 18.08 -2.58 -0.69
N MET A 171 16.90 -1.99 -0.55
CA MET A 171 15.77 -2.61 0.14
C MET A 171 15.31 -3.88 -0.57
N LEU A 172 15.18 -3.86 -1.91
CA LEU A 172 14.84 -5.05 -2.69
C LEU A 172 15.91 -6.13 -2.60
N LEU A 173 17.19 -5.74 -2.70
CA LEU A 173 18.31 -6.68 -2.55
C LEU A 173 18.34 -7.31 -1.17
N PHE A 174 18.11 -6.52 -0.12
CA PHE A 174 18.00 -7.02 1.25
C PHE A 174 16.83 -8.03 1.37
N ALA A 175 15.64 -7.68 0.89
CA ALA A 175 14.47 -8.55 0.92
C ALA A 175 14.71 -9.87 0.16
N LEU A 176 15.37 -9.81 -0.99
CA LEU A 176 15.75 -10.99 -1.78
C LEU A 176 16.75 -11.86 -1.01
N LEU A 177 17.80 -11.28 -0.46
CA LEU A 177 18.82 -12.00 0.32
C LEU A 177 18.20 -12.69 1.54
N VAL A 178 17.36 -11.99 2.29
CA VAL A 178 16.70 -12.56 3.48
C VAL A 178 15.74 -13.67 3.09
N SER A 179 14.95 -13.50 2.01
CA SER A 179 14.08 -14.56 1.49
C SER A 179 14.89 -15.78 1.05
N MET A 180 16.01 -15.60 0.34
CA MET A 180 16.88 -16.71 -0.04
C MET A 180 17.51 -17.42 1.19
N MET A 181 17.87 -16.65 2.22
CA MET A 181 18.42 -17.21 3.48
C MET A 181 17.34 -17.97 4.25
N SER A 182 16.09 -17.53 4.26
CA SER A 182 15.00 -18.20 4.97
C SER A 182 14.73 -19.61 4.43
N HIS A 183 15.07 -19.89 3.18
CA HIS A 183 14.96 -21.21 2.56
C HIS A 183 16.10 -22.17 2.90
N ARG A 184 17.22 -21.66 3.43
CA ARG A 184 18.33 -22.50 3.92
C ARG A 184 18.02 -23.04 5.33
N GLU A 185 18.64 -24.18 5.67
CA GLU A 185 18.45 -24.79 6.99
C GLU A 185 18.84 -23.88 8.15
N SER A 186 19.93 -23.15 7.98
CA SER A 186 20.42 -22.14 8.93
C SER A 186 19.49 -20.94 9.13
N GLY A 187 18.62 -20.67 8.17
CA GLY A 187 17.70 -19.53 8.19
C GLY A 187 16.25 -19.86 8.55
N ARG A 188 15.95 -21.12 8.95
CA ARG A 188 14.58 -21.54 9.29
C ARG A 188 13.94 -20.72 10.42
N TRP A 189 14.75 -20.17 11.31
CA TRP A 189 14.27 -19.29 12.39
C TRP A 189 13.64 -17.99 11.87
N LEU A 190 14.12 -17.47 10.72
CA LEU A 190 13.54 -16.27 10.08
C LEU A 190 12.09 -16.46 9.68
N ARG A 191 11.68 -17.69 9.31
CA ARG A 191 10.28 -17.99 8.95
C ARG A 191 9.31 -17.92 10.12
N LYS A 192 9.81 -17.83 11.35
CA LYS A 192 8.95 -17.65 12.53
C LYS A 192 8.49 -16.20 12.71
N PHE A 193 9.08 -15.27 11.98
CA PHE A 193 8.74 -13.83 12.01
C PHE A 193 7.92 -13.39 10.80
N ILE A 194 7.66 -14.28 9.86
CA ILE A 194 6.81 -14.12 8.68
C ILE A 194 5.57 -15.02 8.86
#